data_c3df61aead03321a88df12ef69ea241d
#
_entry.id   c3df61aead03321a88df12ef69ea241d
#
_cell.length_a   1.000
_cell.length_b   1.000
_cell.length_c   1.000
_cell.angle_alpha   90.00
_cell.angle_beta   90.00
_cell.angle_gamma   90.00
#
_symmetry.space_group_name_H-M   'P 1'
#
loop_
_entity.id
_entity.type
_entity.pdbx_description
1 polymer ?
#
loop_
_entity_poly.entity_id
_entity_poly.type
_entity_poly.pdbx_seq_one_letter_code
_entity_poly.pdbx_strand_id
1 'polypeptide(L)'
;MVSKTANVLTPEQLPTEEALLAMPESDYMNDVQLAFFRNRLKELEQEILNNAGATTENLRETQFVPDPADRATIEEEHALELRTRDRERKLLKKVQQAIASIDSGEYGWCEETGEPIGIARLLARPTATLSLEAQERREMRQKLYGD
;
A
#
# COMPACT_ATOMS: atom_id res chain seq x y z
N MET A 1 -21.44 -14.98 -11.93
CA MET A 1 -20.55 -13.89 -12.33
C MET A 1 -20.60 -12.76 -11.33
N VAL A 2 -19.47 -12.38 -10.83
CA VAL A 2 -19.39 -11.31 -9.84
C VAL A 2 -19.61 -9.96 -10.55
N SER A 3 -20.57 -9.23 -10.06
CA SER A 3 -20.85 -7.89 -10.58
C SER A 3 -19.79 -6.91 -10.09
N LYS A 4 -19.25 -6.11 -10.99
CA LYS A 4 -18.32 -5.05 -10.62
C LYS A 4 -18.96 -4.02 -9.70
N THR A 5 -20.30 -3.90 -9.74
CA THR A 5 -21.00 -2.98 -8.86
C THR A 5 -20.92 -3.38 -7.39
N ALA A 6 -20.71 -4.68 -7.11
CA ALA A 6 -20.56 -5.16 -5.74
C ALA A 6 -19.29 -4.60 -5.07
N ASN A 7 -18.27 -4.23 -5.88
CA ASN A 7 -17.04 -3.65 -5.36
C ASN A 7 -17.06 -2.13 -5.32
N VAL A 8 -18.20 -1.51 -5.61
CA VAL A 8 -18.34 -0.06 -5.66
C VAL A 8 -19.38 0.37 -4.64
N LEU A 9 -19.07 0.15 -3.37
CA LEU A 9 -19.91 0.58 -2.27
C LEU A 9 -19.46 1.97 -1.81
N THR A 10 -20.41 2.78 -1.36
CA THR A 10 -20.06 4.07 -0.78
C THR A 10 -19.37 3.83 0.56
N PRO A 11 -18.53 4.77 1.03
CA PRO A 11 -17.86 4.62 2.32
C PRO A 11 -18.81 4.34 3.48
N GLU A 12 -20.03 4.85 3.43
CA GLU A 12 -21.04 4.63 4.46
C GLU A 12 -21.59 3.21 4.47
N GLN A 13 -21.49 2.51 3.35
CA GLN A 13 -21.97 1.14 3.21
C GLN A 13 -20.93 0.09 3.58
N LEU A 14 -19.67 0.53 3.80
CA LEU A 14 -18.59 -0.38 4.10
C LEU A 14 -18.62 -0.83 5.56
N PRO A 15 -18.23 -2.07 5.84
CA PRO A 15 -18.15 -2.54 7.22
C PRO A 15 -16.97 -1.89 7.95
N THR A 16 -17.00 -1.97 9.27
CA THR A 16 -15.87 -1.56 10.10
C THR A 16 -14.80 -2.65 10.08
N GLU A 17 -13.59 -2.31 10.56
CA GLU A 17 -12.53 -3.31 10.69
C GLU A 17 -12.93 -4.43 11.64
N GLU A 18 -13.63 -4.10 12.71
CA GLU A 18 -14.12 -5.09 13.66
C GLU A 18 -15.12 -6.05 13.02
N ALA A 19 -16.01 -5.51 12.20
CA ALA A 19 -16.98 -6.33 11.49
C ALA A 19 -16.29 -7.27 10.50
N LEU A 20 -15.25 -6.79 9.81
CA LEU A 20 -14.47 -7.64 8.91
C LEU A 20 -13.82 -8.80 9.65
N LEU A 21 -13.19 -8.50 10.79
CA LEU A 21 -12.51 -9.52 11.58
C LEU A 21 -13.47 -10.56 12.14
N ALA A 22 -14.73 -10.16 12.36
CA ALA A 22 -15.76 -11.05 12.88
C ALA A 22 -16.39 -11.96 11.81
N MET A 23 -16.13 -11.68 10.53
CA MET A 23 -16.71 -12.47 9.45
C MET A 23 -16.09 -13.88 9.41
N PRO A 24 -16.90 -14.91 9.07
CA PRO A 24 -16.37 -16.27 8.98
C PRO A 24 -15.41 -16.44 7.79
N GLU A 25 -14.58 -17.46 7.87
CA GLU A 25 -13.62 -17.76 6.81
C GLU A 25 -14.28 -17.98 5.45
N SER A 26 -15.51 -18.49 5.44
CA SER A 26 -16.24 -18.70 4.19
C SER A 26 -16.52 -17.41 3.45
N ASP A 27 -16.49 -16.26 4.14
CA ASP A 27 -16.69 -14.94 3.53
C ASP A 27 -15.40 -14.30 3.03
N TYR A 28 -14.28 -14.99 3.14
CA TYR A 28 -12.98 -14.42 2.79
C TYR A 28 -12.95 -13.93 1.34
N MET A 29 -12.60 -12.68 1.18
CA MET A 29 -12.56 -11.97 -0.11
C MET A 29 -13.90 -11.99 -0.85
N ASN A 30 -15.02 -11.95 -0.10
CA ASN A 30 -16.31 -11.72 -0.71
C ASN A 30 -16.40 -10.27 -1.21
N ASP A 31 -17.47 -9.93 -1.89
CA ASP A 31 -17.62 -8.61 -2.50
C ASP A 31 -17.53 -7.46 -1.49
N VAL A 32 -18.07 -7.67 -0.29
CA VAL A 32 -18.04 -6.64 0.76
C VAL A 32 -16.61 -6.42 1.25
N GLN A 33 -15.88 -7.49 1.50
CA GLN A 33 -14.49 -7.39 1.92
C GLN A 33 -13.61 -6.76 0.85
N LEU A 34 -13.79 -7.17 -0.39
CA LEU A 34 -13.05 -6.60 -1.51
C LEU A 34 -13.35 -5.11 -1.67
N ALA A 35 -14.60 -4.70 -1.51
CA ALA A 35 -14.97 -3.30 -1.58
C ALA A 35 -14.30 -2.49 -0.47
N PHE A 36 -14.21 -3.04 0.74
CA PHE A 36 -13.54 -2.38 1.85
C PHE A 36 -12.06 -2.14 1.53
N PHE A 37 -11.36 -3.17 1.08
CA PHE A 37 -9.94 -3.04 0.79
C PHE A 37 -9.68 -2.16 -0.44
N ARG A 38 -10.56 -2.23 -1.43
CA ARG A 38 -10.46 -1.35 -2.59
C ARG A 38 -10.55 0.12 -2.15
N ASN A 39 -11.51 0.44 -1.28
CA ASN A 39 -11.67 1.79 -0.76
C ASN A 39 -10.43 2.22 0.03
N ARG A 40 -9.93 1.33 0.89
CA ARG A 40 -8.73 1.60 1.69
C ARG A 40 -7.52 1.89 0.80
N LEU A 41 -7.34 1.09 -0.25
CA LEU A 41 -6.24 1.27 -1.19
C LEU A 41 -6.39 2.55 -2.01
N LYS A 42 -7.61 2.90 -2.41
CA LYS A 42 -7.85 4.15 -3.13
C LYS A 42 -7.55 5.37 -2.28
N GLU A 43 -7.91 5.33 -1.00
CA GLU A 43 -7.57 6.41 -0.08
C GLU A 43 -6.05 6.54 0.08
N LEU A 44 -5.36 5.42 0.20
CA LEU A 44 -3.91 5.41 0.33
C LEU A 44 -3.24 5.95 -0.94
N GLU A 45 -3.74 5.56 -2.11
CA GLU A 45 -3.26 6.07 -3.38
C GLU A 45 -3.38 7.60 -3.45
N GLN A 46 -4.54 8.12 -3.08
CA GLN A 46 -4.79 9.55 -3.12
C GLN A 46 -3.88 10.30 -2.15
N GLU A 47 -3.68 9.75 -0.97
CA GLU A 47 -2.79 10.34 0.02
C GLU A 47 -1.35 10.43 -0.47
N ILE A 48 -0.85 9.36 -1.11
CA ILE A 48 0.50 9.35 -1.66
C ILE A 48 0.64 10.39 -2.77
N LEU A 49 -0.36 10.51 -3.64
CA LEU A 49 -0.33 11.48 -4.74
C LEU A 49 -0.34 12.92 -4.22
N ASN A 50 -1.09 13.19 -3.16
CA ASN A 50 -1.11 14.51 -2.54
C ASN A 50 0.24 14.85 -1.90
N ASN A 51 0.85 13.90 -1.22
CA ASN A 51 2.17 14.10 -0.60
C ASN A 51 3.27 14.30 -1.64
N ALA A 52 3.19 13.62 -2.77
CA ALA A 52 4.17 13.77 -3.85
C ALA A 52 4.15 15.19 -4.41
N GLY A 53 2.97 15.79 -4.52
CA GLY A 53 2.84 17.18 -4.95
C GLY A 53 3.51 18.15 -3.98
N ALA A 54 3.27 17.97 -2.68
CA ALA A 54 3.86 18.82 -1.65
C ALA A 54 5.38 18.70 -1.62
N THR A 55 5.91 17.48 -1.75
CA THR A 55 7.36 17.25 -1.77
C THR A 55 8.00 17.95 -2.95
N THR A 56 7.37 17.92 -4.12
CA THR A 56 7.87 18.61 -5.32
C THR A 56 7.95 20.12 -5.10
N GLU A 57 6.93 20.71 -4.49
CA GLU A 57 6.91 22.13 -4.19
C GLU A 57 8.02 22.52 -3.22
N ASN A 58 8.24 21.73 -2.19
CA ASN A 58 9.30 21.96 -1.21
C ASN A 58 10.67 21.95 -1.89
N LEU A 59 10.89 21.02 -2.79
CA LEU A 59 12.15 20.94 -3.54
C LEU A 59 12.38 22.19 -4.39
N ARG A 60 11.32 22.75 -4.97
CA ARG A 60 11.42 23.97 -5.77
C ARG A 60 11.73 25.18 -4.91
N GLU A 61 11.08 25.30 -3.76
CA GLU A 61 11.25 26.45 -2.88
C GLU A 61 12.64 26.58 -2.30
N THR A 62 13.35 25.47 -2.11
CA THR A 62 14.66 25.47 -1.47
C THR A 62 15.83 25.64 -2.43
N GLN A 63 15.60 25.95 -3.70
CA GLN A 63 16.66 26.07 -4.70
C GLN A 63 17.46 27.36 -4.66
N PHE A 64 17.06 28.37 -3.88
CA PHE A 64 17.62 29.73 -4.02
C PHE A 64 18.23 30.27 -2.71
N VAL A 65 19.03 29.49 -2.01
CA VAL A 65 19.70 29.95 -0.80
C VAL A 65 21.16 30.28 -1.09
N PRO A 66 21.61 31.53 -0.80
CA PRO A 66 22.95 31.98 -1.18
C PRO A 66 24.06 31.55 -0.23
N ASP A 67 23.78 31.23 1.04
CA ASP A 67 24.81 30.91 2.04
C ASP A 67 25.33 29.47 1.86
N PRO A 68 26.65 29.26 1.72
CA PRO A 68 27.19 27.90 1.57
C PRO A 68 26.86 26.94 2.70
N ALA A 69 26.79 27.42 3.96
CA ALA A 69 26.43 26.57 5.10
C ALA A 69 24.96 26.12 5.02
N ASP A 70 24.10 27.08 4.66
CA ASP A 70 22.68 26.78 4.45
C ASP A 70 22.48 25.89 3.23
N ARG A 71 23.33 26.06 2.22
CA ARG A 71 23.27 25.22 1.03
C ARG A 71 23.54 23.76 1.36
N ALA A 72 24.54 23.48 2.20
CA ALA A 72 24.86 22.12 2.58
C ALA A 72 23.68 21.46 3.34
N THR A 73 23.05 22.20 4.23
CA THR A 73 21.85 21.72 4.97
C THR A 73 20.71 21.45 4.01
N ILE A 74 20.50 22.36 3.04
CA ILE A 74 19.45 22.21 2.06
C ILE A 74 19.71 21.00 1.14
N GLU A 75 20.96 20.76 0.77
CA GLU A 75 21.30 19.59 -0.03
C GLU A 75 21.00 18.29 0.72
N GLU A 76 21.25 18.25 2.04
CA GLU A 76 20.90 17.10 2.86
C GLU A 76 19.39 16.92 2.94
N GLU A 77 18.64 18.00 3.10
CA GLU A 77 17.19 17.97 3.12
C GLU A 77 16.63 17.50 1.77
N HIS A 78 17.21 17.99 0.67
CA HIS A 78 16.83 17.55 -0.67
C HIS A 78 17.07 16.05 -0.85
N ALA A 79 18.23 15.56 -0.41
CA ALA A 79 18.55 14.14 -0.51
C ALA A 79 17.54 13.29 0.28
N LEU A 80 17.16 13.76 1.46
CA LEU A 80 16.18 13.08 2.28
C LEU A 80 14.80 13.07 1.62
N GLU A 81 14.38 14.23 1.08
CA GLU A 81 13.10 14.33 0.39
C GLU A 81 13.06 13.46 -0.87
N LEU A 82 14.16 13.39 -1.61
CA LEU A 82 14.24 12.55 -2.80
C LEU A 82 14.13 11.07 -2.43
N ARG A 83 14.73 10.65 -1.31
CA ARG A 83 14.59 9.28 -0.82
C ARG A 83 13.15 8.97 -0.40
N THR A 84 12.51 9.93 0.27
CA THR A 84 11.11 9.81 0.66
C THR A 84 10.22 9.69 -0.57
N ARG A 85 10.46 10.54 -1.57
CA ARG A 85 9.71 10.54 -2.81
C ARG A 85 9.87 9.21 -3.55
N ASP A 86 11.09 8.68 -3.59
CA ASP A 86 11.36 7.40 -4.24
C ASP A 86 10.63 6.25 -3.52
N ARG A 87 10.63 6.27 -2.19
CA ARG A 87 9.91 5.29 -1.39
C ARG A 87 8.41 5.36 -1.63
N GLU A 88 7.86 6.59 -1.69
CA GLU A 88 6.44 6.79 -1.96
C GLU A 88 6.05 6.32 -3.35
N ARG A 89 6.92 6.55 -4.33
CA ARG A 89 6.67 6.09 -5.69
C ARG A 89 6.59 4.57 -5.76
N LYS A 90 7.48 3.88 -5.04
CA LYS A 90 7.46 2.43 -4.97
C LYS A 90 6.21 1.92 -4.25
N LEU A 91 5.82 2.59 -3.19
CA LEU A 91 4.59 2.24 -2.48
C LEU A 91 3.37 2.48 -3.36
N LEU A 92 3.34 3.58 -4.09
CA LEU A 92 2.25 3.87 -5.03
C LEU A 92 2.09 2.75 -6.04
N LYS A 93 3.20 2.27 -6.59
CA LYS A 93 3.17 1.15 -7.53
C LYS A 93 2.56 -0.10 -6.91
N LYS A 94 2.94 -0.40 -5.66
CA LYS A 94 2.37 -1.54 -4.94
C LYS A 94 0.88 -1.39 -4.70
N VAL A 95 0.45 -0.18 -4.34
CA VAL A 95 -0.97 0.11 -4.13
C VAL A 95 -1.75 -0.09 -5.43
N GLN A 96 -1.24 0.41 -6.53
CA GLN A 96 -1.90 0.26 -7.82
C GLN A 96 -1.96 -1.20 -8.27
N GLN A 97 -0.92 -1.97 -8.00
CA GLN A 97 -0.91 -3.40 -8.27
C GLN A 97 -1.93 -4.15 -7.41
N ALA A 98 -2.07 -3.74 -6.14
CA ALA A 98 -3.07 -4.34 -5.25
C ALA A 98 -4.48 -4.08 -5.75
N ILE A 99 -4.76 -2.85 -6.19
CA ILE A 99 -6.06 -2.51 -6.76
C ILE A 99 -6.33 -3.36 -8.01
N ALA A 100 -5.34 -3.49 -8.88
CA ALA A 100 -5.47 -4.33 -10.06
C ALA A 100 -5.74 -5.80 -9.70
N SER A 101 -5.13 -6.29 -8.62
CA SER A 101 -5.35 -7.67 -8.20
C SER A 101 -6.75 -7.91 -7.65
N ILE A 102 -7.39 -6.87 -7.10
CA ILE A 102 -8.80 -6.97 -6.72
C ILE A 102 -9.65 -7.21 -7.96
N ASP A 103 -9.37 -6.47 -9.02
CA ASP A 103 -10.12 -6.60 -10.28
C ASP A 103 -9.90 -7.97 -10.94
N SER A 104 -8.71 -8.55 -10.79
CA SER A 104 -8.39 -9.85 -11.37
C SER A 104 -8.78 -11.04 -10.49
N GLY A 105 -9.22 -10.77 -9.25
CA GLY A 105 -9.62 -11.83 -8.33
C GLY A 105 -8.49 -12.48 -7.55
N GLU A 106 -7.30 -11.91 -7.61
CA GLU A 106 -6.12 -12.47 -6.95
C GLU A 106 -5.80 -11.83 -5.59
N TYR A 107 -6.46 -10.72 -5.26
CA TYR A 107 -6.20 -10.01 -4.03
C TYR A 107 -6.50 -10.87 -2.80
N GLY A 108 -5.62 -10.79 -1.80
CA GLY A 108 -5.81 -11.49 -0.53
C GLY A 108 -5.23 -12.90 -0.47
N TRP A 109 -4.65 -13.37 -1.57
CA TRP A 109 -4.08 -14.71 -1.66
C TRP A 109 -2.57 -14.62 -1.79
N CYS A 110 -1.86 -15.45 -1.04
CA CYS A 110 -0.39 -15.47 -1.04
C CYS A 110 0.14 -15.88 -2.40
N GLU A 111 1.05 -15.09 -2.96
CA GLU A 111 1.63 -15.37 -4.26
C GLU A 111 2.46 -16.66 -4.28
N GLU A 112 3.07 -17.02 -3.16
CA GLU A 112 3.92 -18.21 -3.10
C GLU A 112 3.17 -19.48 -2.79
N THR A 113 2.19 -19.43 -1.90
CA THR A 113 1.51 -20.63 -1.41
C THR A 113 0.08 -20.79 -1.88
N GLY A 114 -0.54 -19.71 -2.35
CA GLY A 114 -1.95 -19.71 -2.71
C GLY A 114 -2.89 -19.71 -1.51
N GLU A 115 -2.37 -19.67 -0.30
CA GLU A 115 -3.19 -19.63 0.91
C GLU A 115 -3.68 -18.22 1.19
N PRO A 116 -4.78 -18.08 1.97
CA PRO A 116 -5.25 -16.75 2.35
C PRO A 116 -4.18 -15.99 3.15
N ILE A 117 -4.01 -14.72 2.81
CA ILE A 117 -3.11 -13.85 3.58
C ILE A 117 -3.73 -13.53 4.94
N GLY A 118 -5.04 -13.35 4.99
CA GLY A 118 -5.78 -13.10 6.21
C GLY A 118 -6.18 -11.64 6.38
N ILE A 119 -7.38 -11.44 6.94
CA ILE A 119 -7.95 -10.10 7.12
C ILE A 119 -7.07 -9.24 8.02
N ALA A 120 -6.61 -9.79 9.15
CA ALA A 120 -5.81 -9.03 10.10
C ALA A 120 -4.52 -8.48 9.46
N ARG A 121 -3.84 -9.31 8.67
CA ARG A 121 -2.62 -8.89 8.00
C ARG A 121 -2.90 -7.85 6.92
N LEU A 122 -3.99 -8.02 6.18
CA LEU A 122 -4.38 -7.06 5.14
C LEU A 122 -4.82 -5.73 5.74
N LEU A 123 -5.44 -5.73 6.93
CA LEU A 123 -5.76 -4.48 7.62
C LEU A 123 -4.49 -3.73 8.02
N ALA A 124 -3.48 -4.46 8.48
CA ALA A 124 -2.20 -3.86 8.85
C ALA A 124 -1.40 -3.44 7.62
N ARG A 125 -1.46 -4.23 6.56
CA ARG A 125 -0.70 -3.96 5.34
C ARG A 125 -1.55 -4.32 4.12
N PRO A 126 -2.36 -3.37 3.61
CA PRO A 126 -3.27 -3.66 2.49
C PRO A 126 -2.57 -4.06 1.19
N THR A 127 -1.29 -3.74 1.04
CA THR A 127 -0.52 -4.11 -0.16
C THR A 127 0.19 -5.45 -0.03
N ALA A 128 -0.04 -6.20 1.04
CA ALA A 128 0.63 -7.48 1.25
C ALA A 128 0.29 -8.48 0.14
N THR A 129 1.30 -9.16 -0.38
CA THR A 129 1.14 -10.18 -1.42
C THR A 129 1.57 -11.55 -0.92
N LEU A 130 2.11 -11.63 0.29
CA LEU A 130 2.59 -12.86 0.88
C LEU A 130 1.96 -13.04 2.26
N SER A 131 1.70 -14.29 2.62
CA SER A 131 1.33 -14.61 3.98
C SER A 131 2.49 -14.27 4.91
N LEU A 132 2.24 -14.15 6.20
CA LEU A 132 3.28 -13.86 7.17
C LEU A 132 4.39 -14.90 7.10
N GLU A 133 4.03 -16.18 7.00
CA GLU A 133 4.99 -17.27 6.93
C GLU A 133 5.85 -17.20 5.67
N ALA A 134 5.23 -16.91 4.53
CA ALA A 134 5.96 -16.78 3.27
C ALA A 134 6.91 -15.58 3.31
N GLN A 135 6.48 -14.48 3.91
CA GLN A 135 7.30 -13.29 4.07
C GLN A 135 8.51 -13.59 4.95
N GLU A 136 8.31 -14.28 6.06
CA GLU A 136 9.39 -14.66 6.96
C GLU A 136 10.41 -15.56 6.26
N ARG A 137 9.93 -16.53 5.46
CA ARG A 137 10.82 -17.41 4.71
C ARG A 137 11.66 -16.64 3.69
N ARG A 138 11.03 -15.66 3.02
CA ARG A 138 11.74 -14.83 2.05
C ARG A 138 12.83 -14.00 2.72
N GLU A 139 12.49 -13.39 3.86
CA GLU A 139 13.45 -12.58 4.62
C GLU A 139 14.59 -13.43 5.15
N MET A 140 14.30 -14.63 5.60
CA MET A 140 15.34 -15.56 6.07
C MET A 140 16.27 -15.93 4.92
N ARG A 141 15.73 -16.19 3.74
CA ARG A 141 16.53 -16.53 2.55
C ARG A 141 17.44 -15.37 2.16
N GLN A 142 16.92 -14.14 2.17
CA GLN A 142 17.72 -12.97 1.88
C GLN A 142 18.85 -12.80 2.89
N LYS A 143 18.56 -13.04 4.16
CA LYS A 143 19.52 -12.92 5.24
C LYS A 143 20.66 -13.95 5.11
N LEU A 144 20.33 -15.17 4.70
CA LEU A 144 21.31 -16.26 4.57
C LEU A 144 22.10 -16.20 3.27
N TYR A 145 21.47 -15.78 2.17
CA TYR A 145 22.06 -15.85 0.83
C TYR A 145 22.29 -14.48 0.18
N GLY A 146 21.94 -13.41 0.85
CA GLY A 146 22.19 -12.06 0.37
C GLY A 146 21.28 -11.57 -0.75
N ASP A 147 20.22 -12.30 -1.04
CA ASP A 147 19.25 -11.89 -2.07
C ASP A 147 17.87 -11.63 -1.49
#